data_28b54e427fee808770811818016752bc
#
_entry.id   28b54e427fee808770811818016752bc
#
_cell.length_a   1.000
_cell.length_b   1.000
_cell.length_c   1.000
_cell.angle_alpha   90.00
_cell.angle_beta   90.00
_cell.angle_gamma   90.00
#
_symmetry.space_group_name_H-M   'P 1'
#
loop_
_entity.id
_entity.type
_entity.pdbx_description
1 polymer ?
#
loop_
_entity_poly.entity_id
_entity_poly.type
_entity_poly.pdbx_seq_one_letter_code
_entity_poly.pdbx_strand_id
1 'polypeptide(L)'
;NNSRAEADFHSAGVELKCTPLKKGAKEQLLIKERLVCNMIDYMAVVNEDFEQSHFYTKCQLMLLLFYLYVKDTDNLDLEFLLSILWRFPAKDLAIIRHDYETIVGKIKAGKAHELSEGDTLYLGACRKGQKGDALRKQPYSIEKAVGRAFSLKPAYMRTILEWALKSGKNHLNTLQPELSSLVSAEDLQTHSFENIVLSRFAPYIGMDYNTIAKKLKIDISNAPKNMFATIASAIACQGRAFNVNKTEEFLKAGMMMKAIRVQANGNIKEAMAFENIDYQEVYDNDEWIESRLYEIFSSRFLFVIFKEQNKGQGDYLLEKIFFW
;
A
#
# COMPACT_ATOMS: atom_id res chain seq x y z
N ASN A 1 -15.53 -21.84 0.99
CA ASN A 1 -15.41 -20.83 -0.06
C ASN A 1 -16.78 -20.43 -0.57
N ASN A 2 -17.32 -19.47 0.10
CA ASN A 2 -18.70 -19.08 0.04
C ASN A 2 -18.81 -17.86 -0.91
N SER A 3 -19.47 -18.01 -2.05
CA SER A 3 -19.79 -16.91 -2.97
C SER A 3 -20.92 -16.01 -2.45
N ARG A 4 -21.50 -16.31 -1.28
CA ARG A 4 -22.55 -15.51 -0.66
C ARG A 4 -21.98 -14.23 -0.07
N ALA A 5 -22.83 -13.20 0.05
CA ALA A 5 -22.50 -11.93 0.69
C ALA A 5 -22.30 -12.03 2.22
N GLU A 6 -22.73 -13.15 2.81
CA GLU A 6 -22.72 -13.37 4.26
C GLU A 6 -21.36 -13.86 4.74
N ALA A 7 -20.97 -13.44 5.96
CA ALA A 7 -19.78 -13.92 6.64
C ALA A 7 -19.88 -15.42 6.99
N ASP A 8 -18.73 -16.12 7.05
CA ASP A 8 -18.67 -17.57 7.31
C ASP A 8 -19.32 -17.96 8.66
N PHE A 9 -19.12 -17.16 9.70
CA PHE A 9 -19.83 -17.29 11.00
C PHE A 9 -20.98 -16.28 11.05
N HIS A 10 -22.05 -16.59 10.33
CA HIS A 10 -23.18 -15.70 10.10
C HIS A 10 -23.75 -15.06 11.38
N SER A 11 -24.03 -15.85 12.43
CA SER A 11 -24.58 -15.35 13.69
C SER A 11 -23.68 -14.38 14.44
N ALA A 12 -22.36 -14.46 14.21
CA ALA A 12 -21.36 -13.58 14.82
C ALA A 12 -20.91 -12.45 13.88
N GLY A 13 -21.29 -12.49 12.60
CA GLY A 13 -20.82 -11.54 11.59
C GLY A 13 -19.32 -11.61 11.34
N VAL A 14 -18.70 -12.79 11.52
CA VAL A 14 -17.25 -12.99 11.42
C VAL A 14 -16.90 -13.77 10.16
N GLU A 15 -16.03 -13.23 9.33
CA GLU A 15 -15.46 -13.90 8.17
C GLU A 15 -14.17 -14.62 8.56
N LEU A 16 -14.00 -15.87 8.14
CA LEU A 16 -12.79 -16.65 8.33
C LEU A 16 -11.81 -16.42 7.16
N LYS A 17 -10.59 -16.05 7.49
CA LYS A 17 -9.51 -15.89 6.50
C LYS A 17 -8.24 -16.58 6.96
N CYS A 18 -7.71 -17.45 6.09
CA CYS A 18 -6.42 -18.10 6.31
C CYS A 18 -5.33 -17.40 5.48
N THR A 19 -4.18 -17.14 6.09
CA THR A 19 -3.06 -16.45 5.46
C THR A 19 -1.77 -17.25 5.64
N PRO A 20 -1.09 -17.61 4.53
CA PRO A 20 0.18 -18.31 4.60
C PRO A 20 1.31 -17.38 5.05
N LEU A 21 2.14 -17.87 5.94
CA LEU A 21 3.43 -17.29 6.33
C LEU A 21 4.56 -18.11 5.72
N LYS A 22 5.67 -17.45 5.42
CA LYS A 22 6.94 -18.09 5.07
C LYS A 22 8.03 -17.68 6.06
N LYS A 23 9.06 -18.49 6.20
CA LYS A 23 10.26 -18.14 6.96
C LYS A 23 11.21 -17.34 6.07
N GLY A 24 11.69 -16.21 6.56
CA GLY A 24 12.75 -15.44 5.93
C GLY A 24 14.16 -15.95 6.31
N ALA A 25 15.20 -15.34 5.75
CA ALA A 25 16.60 -15.75 5.94
C ALA A 25 17.08 -15.80 7.41
N LYS A 26 16.41 -15.07 8.32
CA LYS A 26 16.69 -15.06 9.76
C LYS A 26 15.59 -15.76 10.56
N GLU A 27 14.93 -16.75 9.99
CA GLU A 27 13.79 -17.47 10.59
C GLU A 27 12.61 -16.57 11.00
N GLN A 28 12.60 -15.28 10.61
CA GLN A 28 11.47 -14.39 10.86
C GLN A 28 10.26 -14.81 10.02
N LEU A 29 9.06 -14.66 10.62
CA LEU A 29 7.81 -14.92 9.91
C LEU A 29 7.47 -13.75 8.98
N LEU A 30 7.23 -14.07 7.72
CA LEU A 30 6.87 -13.11 6.68
C LEU A 30 5.53 -13.50 6.06
N ILE A 31 4.75 -12.50 5.64
CA ILE A 31 3.56 -12.73 4.82
C ILE A 31 4.00 -13.30 3.47
N LYS A 32 3.45 -14.45 3.07
CA LYS A 32 3.73 -15.06 1.78
C LYS A 32 2.88 -14.43 0.66
N GLU A 33 1.61 -14.16 0.94
CA GLU A 33 0.64 -13.71 -0.06
C GLU A 33 -0.23 -12.56 0.47
N ARG A 34 -0.88 -11.84 -0.45
CA ARG A 34 -1.94 -10.89 -0.12
C ARG A 34 -3.17 -11.61 0.44
N LEU A 35 -3.97 -10.92 1.25
CA LEU A 35 -5.23 -11.48 1.72
C LEU A 35 -6.35 -11.18 0.73
N VAL A 36 -6.84 -12.21 0.05
CA VAL A 36 -8.00 -12.08 -0.85
C VAL A 36 -9.28 -12.02 -0.04
N CYS A 37 -10.06 -10.95 -0.24
CA CYS A 37 -11.33 -10.71 0.45
C CYS A 37 -12.50 -11.37 -0.27
N ASN A 38 -12.83 -10.88 -1.47
CA ASN A 38 -13.90 -11.42 -2.31
C ASN A 38 -13.68 -11.08 -3.79
N MET A 39 -14.27 -11.87 -4.67
CA MET A 39 -14.25 -11.57 -6.11
C MET A 39 -15.01 -10.28 -6.43
N ILE A 40 -14.53 -9.53 -7.41
CA ILE A 40 -15.23 -8.35 -7.93
C ILE A 40 -16.15 -8.80 -9.05
N ASP A 41 -17.46 -8.68 -8.82
CA ASP A 41 -18.45 -8.73 -9.90
C ASP A 41 -18.59 -7.33 -10.48
N TYR A 42 -18.01 -7.10 -11.67
CA TYR A 42 -18.01 -5.79 -12.31
C TYR A 42 -19.41 -5.24 -12.60
N MET A 43 -20.38 -6.12 -12.86
CA MET A 43 -21.75 -5.72 -13.18
C MET A 43 -22.55 -5.37 -11.91
N ALA A 44 -22.28 -6.03 -10.80
CA ALA A 44 -22.98 -5.82 -9.54
C ALA A 44 -22.37 -4.64 -8.75
N VAL A 45 -21.05 -4.58 -8.63
CA VAL A 45 -20.32 -3.64 -7.74
C VAL A 45 -20.59 -2.16 -8.05
N VAL A 46 -20.96 -1.83 -9.28
CA VAL A 46 -21.29 -0.44 -9.66
C VAL A 46 -22.56 0.09 -9.03
N ASN A 47 -23.38 -0.79 -8.49
CA ASN A 47 -24.63 -0.46 -7.80
C ASN A 47 -24.53 -0.60 -6.27
N GLU A 48 -23.36 -0.93 -5.75
CA GLU A 48 -23.12 -1.09 -4.32
C GLU A 48 -22.58 0.20 -3.69
N ASP A 49 -23.14 0.59 -2.55
CA ASP A 49 -22.52 1.55 -1.65
C ASP A 49 -21.54 0.83 -0.72
N PHE A 50 -20.48 1.51 -0.29
CA PHE A 50 -19.40 0.89 0.49
C PHE A 50 -19.92 0.15 1.72
N GLU A 51 -20.78 0.77 2.52
CA GLU A 51 -21.32 0.22 3.77
C GLU A 51 -22.15 -1.06 3.57
N GLN A 52 -22.77 -1.19 2.40
CA GLN A 52 -23.62 -2.33 2.03
C GLN A 52 -22.93 -3.25 1.03
N SER A 53 -21.69 -2.94 0.66
CA SER A 53 -20.95 -3.73 -0.31
C SER A 53 -20.65 -5.15 0.20
N HIS A 54 -20.59 -6.09 -0.73
CA HIS A 54 -20.12 -7.45 -0.46
C HIS A 54 -18.76 -7.47 0.25
N PHE A 55 -17.86 -6.55 -0.14
CA PHE A 55 -16.55 -6.42 0.48
C PHE A 55 -16.67 -6.06 1.97
N TYR A 56 -17.34 -4.96 2.30
CA TYR A 56 -17.38 -4.47 3.67
C TYR A 56 -18.21 -5.40 4.58
N THR A 57 -19.35 -5.87 4.10
CA THR A 57 -20.21 -6.82 4.85
C THR A 57 -19.44 -8.06 5.27
N LYS A 58 -18.57 -8.61 4.40
CA LYS A 58 -17.75 -9.78 4.73
C LYS A 58 -16.55 -9.45 5.62
N CYS A 59 -15.87 -8.35 5.35
CA CYS A 59 -14.54 -8.09 5.90
C CYS A 59 -14.50 -7.12 7.09
N GLN A 60 -15.64 -6.56 7.52
CA GLN A 60 -15.70 -5.65 8.66
C GLN A 60 -15.21 -6.26 9.98
N LEU A 61 -15.32 -7.57 10.12
CA LEU A 61 -14.79 -8.34 11.24
C LEU A 61 -14.29 -9.69 10.72
N MET A 62 -13.00 -9.95 10.85
CA MET A 62 -12.34 -11.14 10.32
C MET A 62 -11.64 -11.93 11.42
N LEU A 63 -11.83 -13.25 11.43
CA LEU A 63 -10.93 -14.15 12.14
C LEU A 63 -9.79 -14.52 11.20
N LEU A 64 -8.61 -13.95 11.44
CA LEU A 64 -7.41 -14.21 10.66
C LEU A 64 -6.64 -15.36 11.29
N LEU A 65 -6.46 -16.45 10.54
CA LEU A 65 -5.64 -17.58 10.91
C LEU A 65 -4.34 -17.55 10.08
N PHE A 66 -3.21 -17.48 10.74
CA PHE A 66 -1.89 -17.52 10.10
C PHE A 66 -1.30 -18.91 10.26
N TYR A 67 -0.92 -19.53 9.14
CA TYR A 67 -0.30 -20.85 9.12
C TYR A 67 1.08 -20.80 8.45
N LEU A 68 1.97 -21.71 8.85
CA LEU A 68 3.27 -21.83 8.21
C LEU A 68 3.12 -22.63 6.91
N TYR A 69 3.42 -21.97 5.80
CA TYR A 69 3.50 -22.67 4.51
C TYR A 69 4.78 -23.48 4.43
N VAL A 70 4.67 -24.76 4.17
CA VAL A 70 5.77 -25.67 3.88
C VAL A 70 5.51 -26.31 2.52
N LYS A 71 6.47 -26.17 1.60
CA LYS A 71 6.37 -26.73 0.25
C LYS A 71 6.16 -28.25 0.32
N ASP A 72 5.33 -28.79 -0.56
CA ASP A 72 5.05 -30.24 -0.69
C ASP A 72 4.44 -30.91 0.57
N THR A 73 3.83 -30.11 1.46
CA THR A 73 3.09 -30.60 2.63
C THR A 73 1.59 -30.59 2.34
N ASP A 74 0.86 -31.63 2.79
CA ASP A 74 -0.60 -31.64 2.69
C ASP A 74 -1.21 -30.47 3.50
N ASN A 75 -2.26 -29.86 2.98
CA ASN A 75 -2.92 -28.73 3.65
C ASN A 75 -3.44 -29.05 5.05
N LEU A 76 -3.76 -30.31 5.33
CA LEU A 76 -4.21 -30.77 6.64
C LEU A 76 -3.08 -30.91 7.68
N ASP A 77 -1.84 -30.97 7.21
CA ASP A 77 -0.64 -31.10 8.05
C ASP A 77 0.03 -29.74 8.31
N LEU A 78 -0.52 -28.63 7.74
CA LEU A 78 0.02 -27.28 7.95
C LEU A 78 -0.30 -26.77 9.36
N GLU A 79 0.69 -26.19 10.00
CA GLU A 79 0.58 -25.69 11.38
C GLU A 79 0.01 -24.28 11.43
N PHE A 80 -1.08 -24.08 12.19
CA PHE A 80 -1.56 -22.75 12.55
C PHE A 80 -0.72 -22.18 13.69
N LEU A 81 -0.07 -21.03 13.40
CA LEU A 81 0.83 -20.38 14.35
C LEU A 81 0.15 -19.31 15.18
N LEU A 82 -0.82 -18.61 14.59
CA LEU A 82 -1.42 -17.42 15.18
C LEU A 82 -2.86 -17.24 14.71
N SER A 83 -3.72 -16.79 15.61
CA SER A 83 -5.09 -16.41 15.30
C SER A 83 -5.42 -15.07 15.93
N ILE A 84 -6.07 -14.17 15.19
CA ILE A 84 -6.52 -12.88 15.70
C ILE A 84 -7.90 -12.53 15.17
N LEU A 85 -8.69 -11.85 15.99
CA LEU A 85 -9.92 -11.22 15.55
C LEU A 85 -9.59 -9.78 15.14
N TRP A 86 -9.74 -9.49 13.84
CA TRP A 86 -9.35 -8.21 13.24
C TRP A 86 -10.56 -7.39 12.81
N ARG A 87 -10.54 -6.11 13.20
CA ARG A 87 -11.44 -5.08 12.67
C ARG A 87 -10.59 -3.93 12.17
N PHE A 88 -10.98 -3.33 11.05
CA PHE A 88 -10.26 -2.17 10.54
C PHE A 88 -10.32 -1.00 11.52
N PRO A 89 -9.17 -0.41 11.93
CA PRO A 89 -9.16 0.85 12.65
C PRO A 89 -9.86 1.95 11.84
N ALA A 90 -10.47 2.91 12.51
CA ALA A 90 -11.27 3.96 11.84
C ALA A 90 -10.49 4.71 10.74
N LYS A 91 -9.22 5.02 10.99
CA LYS A 91 -8.34 5.67 10.01
C LYS A 91 -8.04 4.77 8.80
N ASP A 92 -7.74 3.50 9.06
CA ASP A 92 -7.49 2.53 7.99
C ASP A 92 -8.75 2.31 7.14
N LEU A 93 -9.91 2.25 7.82
CA LEU A 93 -11.20 2.09 7.14
C LEU A 93 -11.50 3.27 6.21
N ALA A 94 -11.14 4.50 6.59
CA ALA A 94 -11.31 5.67 5.73
C ALA A 94 -10.46 5.56 4.45
N ILE A 95 -9.21 5.09 4.56
CA ILE A 95 -8.33 4.85 3.40
C ILE A 95 -8.88 3.69 2.55
N ILE A 96 -9.28 2.58 3.18
CA ILE A 96 -9.84 1.40 2.48
C ILE A 96 -11.13 1.76 1.74
N ARG A 97 -11.98 2.62 2.32
CA ARG A 97 -13.17 3.16 1.64
C ARG A 97 -12.78 3.93 0.38
N HIS A 98 -11.82 4.84 0.49
CA HIS A 98 -11.35 5.60 -0.66
C HIS A 98 -10.74 4.70 -1.75
N ASP A 99 -9.98 3.69 -1.35
CA ASP A 99 -9.46 2.65 -2.26
C ASP A 99 -10.59 1.91 -2.97
N TYR A 100 -11.63 1.49 -2.24
CA TYR A 100 -12.81 0.84 -2.80
C TYR A 100 -13.50 1.75 -3.82
N GLU A 101 -13.76 3.00 -3.45
CA GLU A 101 -14.40 3.99 -4.32
C GLU A 101 -13.57 4.27 -5.59
N THR A 102 -12.25 4.29 -5.47
CA THR A 102 -11.33 4.44 -6.61
C THR A 102 -11.44 3.26 -7.57
N ILE A 103 -11.45 2.02 -7.07
CA ILE A 103 -11.63 0.80 -7.88
C ILE A 103 -13.00 0.82 -8.56
N VAL A 104 -14.06 1.06 -7.80
CA VAL A 104 -15.44 1.08 -8.33
C VAL A 104 -15.63 2.24 -9.31
N GLY A 105 -15.02 3.39 -9.04
CA GLY A 105 -15.03 4.55 -9.95
C GLY A 105 -14.43 4.23 -11.32
N LYS A 106 -13.29 3.52 -11.37
CA LYS A 106 -12.72 3.02 -12.64
C LYS A 106 -13.67 2.05 -13.36
N ILE A 107 -14.33 1.16 -12.61
CA ILE A 107 -15.29 0.22 -13.20
C ILE A 107 -16.50 0.99 -13.76
N LYS A 108 -17.04 1.96 -13.02
CA LYS A 108 -18.14 2.85 -13.47
C LYS A 108 -17.75 3.67 -14.71
N ALA A 109 -16.47 3.99 -14.87
CA ALA A 109 -15.96 4.66 -16.07
C ALA A 109 -15.73 3.72 -17.29
N GLY A 110 -16.08 2.43 -17.17
CA GLY A 110 -15.84 1.43 -18.23
C GLY A 110 -14.37 1.03 -18.38
N LYS A 111 -13.55 1.21 -17.34
CA LYS A 111 -12.08 1.05 -17.33
C LYS A 111 -11.59 -0.06 -16.39
N ALA A 112 -12.40 -1.09 -16.15
CA ALA A 112 -11.97 -2.22 -15.34
C ALA A 112 -10.73 -2.94 -15.89
N HIS A 113 -10.51 -2.90 -17.21
CA HIS A 113 -9.33 -3.45 -17.88
C HIS A 113 -8.04 -2.66 -17.55
N GLU A 114 -8.16 -1.39 -17.15
CA GLU A 114 -7.04 -0.53 -16.72
C GLU A 114 -6.72 -0.62 -15.22
N LEU A 115 -7.46 -1.43 -14.43
CA LEU A 115 -7.20 -1.55 -13.00
C LEU A 115 -5.79 -2.06 -12.72
N SER A 116 -5.10 -1.39 -11.80
CA SER A 116 -3.72 -1.67 -11.39
C SER A 116 -3.61 -1.74 -9.87
N GLU A 117 -2.63 -2.49 -9.38
CA GLU A 117 -2.28 -2.50 -7.95
C GLU A 117 -1.80 -1.12 -7.45
N GLY A 118 -1.21 -0.32 -8.34
CA GLY A 118 -0.77 1.04 -8.04
C GLY A 118 -1.90 2.07 -7.89
N ASP A 119 -3.15 1.73 -8.21
CA ASP A 119 -4.27 2.68 -8.13
C ASP A 119 -4.66 3.05 -6.69
N THR A 120 -4.31 2.23 -5.71
CA THR A 120 -4.84 2.27 -4.34
C THR A 120 -3.74 2.07 -3.29
N LEU A 121 -4.07 2.25 -2.01
CA LEU A 121 -3.11 2.22 -0.90
C LEU A 121 -3.12 0.88 -0.14
N TYR A 122 -4.22 0.54 0.51
CA TYR A 122 -4.36 -0.64 1.40
C TYR A 122 -5.14 -1.77 0.75
N LEU A 123 -6.24 -1.42 0.08
CA LEU A 123 -7.10 -2.35 -0.64
C LEU A 123 -6.73 -2.33 -2.13
N GLY A 124 -6.43 -3.49 -2.71
CA GLY A 124 -6.13 -3.63 -4.13
C GLY A 124 -7.18 -4.42 -4.90
N ALA A 125 -7.12 -4.33 -6.22
CA ALA A 125 -7.89 -5.17 -7.15
C ALA A 125 -6.94 -6.21 -7.79
N CYS A 126 -6.58 -7.26 -7.04
CA CYS A 126 -5.64 -8.26 -7.51
C CYS A 126 -6.21 -9.12 -8.64
N ARG A 127 -5.36 -9.53 -9.58
CA ARG A 127 -5.76 -10.51 -10.61
C ARG A 127 -6.11 -11.84 -9.95
N LYS A 128 -7.21 -12.43 -10.40
CA LYS A 128 -7.66 -13.77 -9.98
C LYS A 128 -7.96 -14.59 -11.23
N GLY A 129 -7.49 -15.83 -11.22
CA GLY A 129 -7.59 -16.75 -12.34
C GLY A 129 -6.22 -17.12 -12.92
N GLN A 130 -6.19 -18.16 -13.73
CA GLN A 130 -4.98 -18.64 -14.39
C GLN A 130 -4.72 -17.88 -15.68
N LYS A 131 -3.50 -18.00 -16.21
CA LYS A 131 -3.16 -17.48 -17.52
C LYS A 131 -4.01 -18.18 -18.60
N GLY A 132 -4.81 -17.39 -19.32
CA GLY A 132 -5.74 -17.93 -20.33
C GLY A 132 -7.21 -17.99 -19.90
N ASP A 133 -7.54 -17.65 -18.66
CA ASP A 133 -8.92 -17.54 -18.22
C ASP A 133 -9.71 -16.53 -19.07
N ALA A 134 -11.00 -16.83 -19.26
CA ALA A 134 -11.89 -15.98 -20.04
C ALA A 134 -12.01 -14.58 -19.42
N LEU A 135 -11.84 -13.56 -20.26
CA LEU A 135 -12.07 -12.17 -19.89
C LEU A 135 -13.55 -11.95 -19.55
N ARG A 136 -13.81 -11.17 -18.52
CA ARG A 136 -15.14 -10.83 -18.00
C ARG A 136 -15.68 -9.57 -18.66
N LYS A 137 -16.99 -9.53 -18.86
CA LYS A 137 -17.69 -8.31 -19.24
C LYS A 137 -17.61 -7.27 -18.13
N GLN A 138 -17.59 -6.01 -18.50
CA GLN A 138 -17.67 -4.88 -17.59
C GLN A 138 -18.79 -3.93 -18.03
N PRO A 139 -19.36 -3.11 -17.12
CA PRO A 139 -20.38 -2.13 -17.50
C PRO A 139 -19.74 -0.99 -18.31
N TYR A 140 -20.55 -0.36 -19.14
CA TYR A 140 -20.22 0.85 -19.89
C TYR A 140 -19.02 0.74 -20.85
N SER A 141 -18.60 -0.47 -21.20
CA SER A 141 -17.52 -0.71 -22.17
C SER A 141 -17.74 -2.02 -22.94
N ILE A 142 -17.33 -2.03 -24.21
CA ILE A 142 -17.26 -3.26 -25.02
C ILE A 142 -16.00 -4.07 -24.70
N GLU A 143 -14.98 -3.44 -24.11
CA GLU A 143 -13.75 -4.11 -23.72
C GLU A 143 -13.97 -5.00 -22.51
N LYS A 144 -13.37 -6.19 -22.58
CA LYS A 144 -13.43 -7.14 -21.47
C LYS A 144 -12.22 -6.97 -20.56
N ALA A 145 -12.41 -7.23 -19.26
CA ALA A 145 -11.38 -7.14 -18.25
C ALA A 145 -11.01 -8.52 -17.67
N VAL A 146 -9.79 -8.66 -17.16
CA VAL A 146 -9.36 -9.85 -16.43
C VAL A 146 -10.15 -9.98 -15.11
N GLY A 147 -10.41 -11.20 -14.65
CA GLY A 147 -11.04 -11.42 -13.35
C GLY A 147 -10.19 -10.84 -12.22
N ARG A 148 -10.81 -10.07 -11.31
CA ARG A 148 -10.14 -9.48 -10.16
C ARG A 148 -10.89 -9.75 -8.85
N ALA A 149 -10.17 -9.63 -7.76
CA ALA A 149 -10.72 -9.71 -6.41
C ALA A 149 -10.26 -8.51 -5.58
N PHE A 150 -11.09 -8.04 -4.67
CA PHE A 150 -10.64 -7.18 -3.60
C PHE A 150 -9.65 -7.94 -2.71
N SER A 151 -8.53 -7.32 -2.38
CA SER A 151 -7.50 -7.93 -1.53
C SER A 151 -6.79 -6.89 -0.69
N LEU A 152 -6.45 -7.24 0.56
CA LEU A 152 -5.52 -6.45 1.35
C LEU A 152 -4.10 -6.69 0.85
N LYS A 153 -3.38 -5.61 0.63
CA LYS A 153 -2.01 -5.66 0.09
C LYS A 153 -1.03 -6.32 1.06
N PRO A 154 0.06 -6.95 0.58
CA PRO A 154 1.05 -7.60 1.44
C PRO A 154 1.64 -6.67 2.51
N ALA A 155 1.89 -5.39 2.17
CA ALA A 155 2.40 -4.41 3.12
C ALA A 155 1.43 -4.17 4.29
N TYR A 156 0.14 -4.04 4.01
CA TYR A 156 -0.89 -3.92 5.05
C TYR A 156 -0.94 -5.19 5.93
N MET A 157 -0.89 -6.36 5.32
CA MET A 157 -0.87 -7.63 6.03
C MET A 157 0.37 -7.80 6.90
N ARG A 158 1.55 -7.32 6.47
CA ARG A 158 2.77 -7.29 7.32
C ARG A 158 2.56 -6.47 8.58
N THR A 159 1.92 -5.32 8.49
CA THR A 159 1.63 -4.49 9.66
C THR A 159 0.69 -5.20 10.63
N ILE A 160 -0.33 -5.91 10.11
CA ILE A 160 -1.21 -6.74 10.94
C ILE A 160 -0.42 -7.85 11.64
N LEU A 161 0.45 -8.56 10.90
CA LEU A 161 1.27 -9.63 11.47
C LEU A 161 2.23 -9.11 12.55
N GLU A 162 2.93 -8.00 12.29
CA GLU A 162 3.82 -7.38 13.27
C GLU A 162 3.09 -6.98 14.56
N TRP A 163 1.90 -6.41 14.41
CA TRP A 163 1.05 -6.08 15.54
C TRP A 163 0.65 -7.35 16.31
N ALA A 164 0.20 -8.40 15.61
CA ALA A 164 -0.24 -9.65 16.21
C ALA A 164 0.90 -10.35 16.98
N LEU A 165 2.11 -10.37 16.43
CA LEU A 165 3.29 -10.93 17.08
C LEU A 165 3.71 -10.17 18.35
N LYS A 166 3.52 -8.84 18.37
CA LYS A 166 3.84 -7.99 19.53
C LYS A 166 2.77 -8.06 20.63
N SER A 167 1.50 -8.21 20.24
CA SER A 167 0.38 -8.15 21.18
C SER A 167 0.08 -9.46 21.91
N GLY A 168 0.70 -10.58 21.49
CA GLY A 168 0.43 -11.91 22.03
C GLY A 168 -0.86 -12.56 21.51
N LYS A 169 -1.07 -13.84 21.85
CA LYS A 169 -2.01 -14.74 21.15
C LYS A 169 -3.53 -14.44 21.27
N ASN A 170 -3.98 -13.46 22.09
CA ASN A 170 -5.38 -13.40 22.51
C ASN A 170 -6.01 -11.99 22.56
N HIS A 171 -5.67 -11.05 21.68
CA HIS A 171 -6.24 -9.71 21.78
C HIS A 171 -7.10 -9.31 20.60
N LEU A 172 -8.28 -8.74 20.88
CA LEU A 172 -8.96 -7.80 19.98
C LEU A 172 -8.00 -6.63 19.73
N ASN A 173 -7.88 -6.20 18.47
CA ASN A 173 -6.98 -5.13 18.03
C ASN A 173 -7.34 -3.74 18.58
N THR A 174 -7.34 -3.58 19.89
CA THR A 174 -7.67 -2.31 20.56
C THR A 174 -6.50 -1.34 20.67
N LEU A 175 -5.26 -1.82 20.53
CA LEU A 175 -4.04 -1.01 20.64
C LEU A 175 -3.09 -1.34 19.48
N GLN A 176 -3.02 -0.47 18.48
CA GLN A 176 -1.95 -0.50 17.50
C GLN A 176 -0.68 0.13 18.12
N PRO A 177 0.52 -0.35 17.76
CA PRO A 177 1.74 0.37 18.13
C PRO A 177 1.63 1.79 17.56
N GLU A 178 2.00 2.78 18.38
CA GLU A 178 2.02 4.19 17.96
C GLU A 178 3.09 4.41 16.88
N LEU A 179 2.72 4.14 15.64
CA LEU A 179 3.49 4.60 14.49
C LEU A 179 3.22 6.10 14.30
N SER A 180 4.25 6.85 13.92
CA SER A 180 4.06 8.24 13.56
C SER A 180 3.13 8.33 12.35
N SER A 181 2.03 9.04 12.49
CA SER A 181 1.03 9.22 11.44
C SER A 181 1.17 10.57 10.75
N LEU A 182 0.90 10.60 9.45
CA LEU A 182 0.86 11.82 8.65
C LEU A 182 -0.49 12.50 8.74
N VAL A 183 -1.58 11.75 8.76
CA VAL A 183 -2.95 12.26 8.64
C VAL A 183 -3.82 11.76 9.79
N SER A 184 -4.86 12.51 10.14
CA SER A 184 -5.88 12.08 11.07
C SER A 184 -7.07 11.41 10.35
N ALA A 185 -7.95 10.75 11.10
CA ALA A 185 -9.18 10.19 10.53
C ALA A 185 -10.13 11.29 10.05
N GLU A 186 -10.11 12.45 10.70
CA GLU A 186 -10.91 13.62 10.35
C GLU A 186 -10.48 14.23 9.02
N ASP A 187 -9.15 14.34 8.78
CA ASP A 187 -8.60 14.81 7.50
C ASP A 187 -9.08 13.95 6.34
N LEU A 188 -9.12 12.63 6.55
CA LEU A 188 -9.52 11.64 5.54
C LEU A 188 -11.03 11.62 5.24
N GLN A 189 -11.87 12.29 6.03
CA GLN A 189 -13.30 12.42 5.73
C GLN A 189 -13.56 13.37 4.56
N THR A 190 -12.67 14.33 4.33
CA THR A 190 -12.87 15.40 3.35
C THR A 190 -11.90 15.33 2.17
N HIS A 191 -10.73 14.71 2.37
CA HIS A 191 -9.67 14.65 1.36
C HIS A 191 -9.04 13.26 1.29
N SER A 192 -8.62 12.86 0.11
CA SER A 192 -7.80 11.66 -0.03
C SER A 192 -6.42 11.86 0.60
N PHE A 193 -5.80 10.77 1.02
CA PHE A 193 -4.44 10.79 1.56
C PHE A 193 -3.46 11.50 0.61
N GLU A 194 -3.55 11.20 -0.68
CA GLU A 194 -2.69 11.80 -1.70
C GLU A 194 -2.86 13.31 -1.77
N ASN A 195 -4.12 13.79 -1.77
CA ASN A 195 -4.40 15.22 -1.82
C ASN A 195 -3.87 15.95 -0.59
N ILE A 196 -3.98 15.35 0.60
CA ILE A 196 -3.42 15.89 1.83
C ILE A 196 -1.89 15.99 1.72
N VAL A 197 -1.22 14.94 1.28
CA VAL A 197 0.24 14.95 1.12
C VAL A 197 0.67 15.98 0.07
N LEU A 198 0.06 15.99 -1.11
CA LEU A 198 0.40 16.92 -2.19
C LEU A 198 0.21 18.39 -1.77
N SER A 199 -0.86 18.69 -1.02
CA SER A 199 -1.14 20.06 -0.54
C SER A 199 -0.02 20.61 0.36
N ARG A 200 0.69 19.74 1.11
CA ARG A 200 1.81 20.15 1.97
C ARG A 200 3.01 20.63 1.18
N PHE A 201 3.18 20.17 -0.05
CA PHE A 201 4.28 20.58 -0.92
C PHE A 201 3.94 21.83 -1.73
N ALA A 202 2.68 22.10 -1.99
CA ALA A 202 2.24 23.21 -2.82
C ALA A 202 2.89 24.55 -2.47
N PRO A 203 3.06 24.98 -1.19
CA PRO A 203 3.71 26.23 -0.82
C PRO A 203 5.20 26.31 -1.12
N TYR A 204 5.85 25.18 -1.45
CA TYR A 204 7.30 25.09 -1.64
C TYR A 204 7.70 24.89 -3.10
N ILE A 205 6.73 24.66 -4.01
CA ILE A 205 7.01 24.53 -5.45
C ILE A 205 7.62 25.83 -5.97
N GLY A 206 8.70 25.69 -6.72
CA GLY A 206 9.49 26.82 -7.24
C GLY A 206 10.51 27.42 -6.25
N MET A 207 10.55 26.94 -5.00
CA MET A 207 11.55 27.40 -4.02
C MET A 207 12.83 26.58 -4.11
N ASP A 208 13.96 27.24 -3.87
CA ASP A 208 15.24 26.56 -3.73
C ASP A 208 15.32 25.77 -2.40
N TYR A 209 16.08 24.68 -2.41
CA TYR A 209 16.16 23.75 -1.29
C TYR A 209 16.73 24.38 -0.01
N ASN A 210 17.63 25.40 -0.11
CA ASN A 210 18.18 26.11 1.04
C ASN A 210 17.10 26.96 1.72
N THR A 211 16.29 27.66 0.93
CA THR A 211 15.15 28.45 1.42
C THR A 211 14.12 27.54 2.11
N ILE A 212 13.82 26.37 1.51
CA ILE A 212 12.93 25.38 2.11
C ILE A 212 13.50 24.90 3.46
N ALA A 213 14.78 24.52 3.49
CA ALA A 213 15.43 24.05 4.70
C ALA A 213 15.39 25.09 5.83
N LYS A 214 15.68 26.38 5.50
CA LYS A 214 15.57 27.48 6.47
C LYS A 214 14.15 27.65 7.00
N LYS A 215 13.14 27.64 6.13
CA LYS A 215 11.72 27.75 6.54
C LYS A 215 11.29 26.61 7.48
N LEU A 216 11.77 25.39 7.22
CA LEU A 216 11.46 24.21 8.03
C LEU A 216 12.43 24.01 9.21
N LYS A 217 13.41 24.91 9.39
CA LYS A 217 14.44 24.84 10.44
C LYS A 217 15.24 23.53 10.41
N ILE A 218 15.56 23.05 9.19
CA ILE A 218 16.34 21.84 8.99
C ILE A 218 17.80 22.23 8.83
N ASP A 219 18.67 21.62 9.63
CA ASP A 219 20.12 21.73 9.42
C ASP A 219 20.55 20.83 8.25
N ILE A 220 21.05 21.47 7.20
CA ILE A 220 21.57 20.79 6.00
C ILE A 220 23.09 20.96 5.83
N SER A 221 23.77 21.63 6.78
CA SER A 221 25.20 21.92 6.71
C SER A 221 26.09 20.67 6.67
N ASN A 222 25.63 19.59 7.32
CA ASN A 222 26.28 18.28 7.39
C ASN A 222 25.51 17.19 6.63
N ALA A 223 24.57 17.54 5.76
CA ALA A 223 23.68 16.60 5.11
C ALA A 223 24.16 16.20 3.71
N PRO A 224 24.94 15.16 3.59
CA PRO A 224 25.68 14.92 2.38
C PRO A 224 24.82 14.29 1.27
N LYS A 225 24.55 13.01 1.35
CA LYS A 225 23.96 12.26 0.22
C LYS A 225 22.42 12.26 0.17
N ASN A 226 21.76 12.37 1.31
CA ASN A 226 20.29 12.24 1.44
C ASN A 226 19.57 13.57 1.72
N MET A 227 20.25 14.71 1.55
CA MET A 227 19.72 16.05 1.88
C MET A 227 18.35 16.32 1.24
N PHE A 228 18.19 16.07 -0.06
CA PHE A 228 16.92 16.28 -0.76
C PHE A 228 15.80 15.38 -0.24
N ALA A 229 16.13 14.13 0.10
CA ALA A 229 15.17 13.21 0.73
C ALA A 229 14.79 13.67 2.14
N THR A 230 15.75 14.25 2.90
CA THR A 230 15.48 14.82 4.23
C THR A 230 14.54 16.03 4.13
N ILE A 231 14.81 16.95 3.20
CA ILE A 231 13.93 18.12 2.95
C ILE A 231 12.53 17.66 2.51
N ALA A 232 12.44 16.75 1.55
CA ALA A 232 11.17 16.24 1.07
C ALA A 232 10.38 15.52 2.19
N SER A 233 11.06 14.72 3.03
CA SER A 233 10.47 14.09 4.19
C SER A 233 9.93 15.11 5.19
N ALA A 234 10.71 16.17 5.47
CA ALA A 234 10.29 17.21 6.39
C ALA A 234 9.09 18.01 5.87
N ILE A 235 8.99 18.27 4.56
CA ILE A 235 7.79 18.88 3.97
C ILE A 235 6.58 17.95 4.21
N ALA A 236 6.69 16.67 3.82
CA ALA A 236 5.62 15.69 3.99
C ALA A 236 5.17 15.56 5.44
N CYS A 237 6.11 15.61 6.39
CA CYS A 237 5.88 15.49 7.83
C CYS A 237 5.62 16.85 8.53
N GLN A 238 5.50 17.96 7.80
CA GLN A 238 5.25 19.31 8.33
C GLN A 238 6.29 19.73 9.39
N GLY A 239 7.57 19.52 9.10
CA GLY A 239 8.69 19.88 9.98
C GLY A 239 8.93 18.91 11.16
N ARG A 240 8.09 17.89 11.33
CA ARG A 240 8.32 16.87 12.36
C ARG A 240 9.53 16.00 12.01
N ALA A 241 10.35 15.67 13.00
CA ALA A 241 11.65 15.01 12.82
C ALA A 241 11.52 13.48 12.67
N PHE A 242 10.77 13.02 11.66
CA PHE A 242 10.73 11.59 11.33
C PHE A 242 10.76 11.36 9.81
N ASN A 243 11.18 10.16 9.43
CA ASN A 243 11.26 9.77 8.03
C ASN A 243 9.88 9.37 7.51
N VAL A 244 9.41 10.02 6.45
CA VAL A 244 8.11 9.75 5.84
C VAL A 244 7.91 8.28 5.46
N ASN A 245 8.96 7.59 4.99
CA ASN A 245 8.90 6.17 4.64
C ASN A 245 8.70 5.24 5.87
N LYS A 246 8.81 5.77 7.10
CA LYS A 246 8.57 5.06 8.34
C LYS A 246 7.25 5.46 9.00
N THR A 247 6.44 6.25 8.34
CA THR A 247 5.11 6.61 8.82
C THR A 247 4.13 5.46 8.59
N GLU A 248 3.07 5.47 9.37
CA GLU A 248 2.05 4.42 9.35
C GLU A 248 1.49 4.20 7.95
N GLU A 249 1.11 5.29 7.27
CA GLU A 249 0.48 5.23 5.96
C GLU A 249 1.44 4.69 4.89
N PHE A 250 2.70 5.11 4.92
CA PHE A 250 3.71 4.62 3.97
C PHE A 250 4.03 3.15 4.19
N LEU A 251 4.17 2.72 5.44
CA LEU A 251 4.44 1.31 5.77
C LEU A 251 3.27 0.41 5.39
N LYS A 252 2.04 0.80 5.74
CA LYS A 252 0.83 0.03 5.45
C LYS A 252 0.53 -0.05 3.95
N ALA A 253 0.83 1.00 3.18
CA ALA A 253 0.66 1.00 1.73
C ALA A 253 1.84 0.37 0.97
N GLY A 254 2.96 0.11 1.63
CA GLY A 254 4.21 -0.29 0.97
C GLY A 254 4.80 0.83 0.10
N MET A 255 4.41 2.08 0.32
CA MET A 255 4.85 3.22 -0.47
C MET A 255 6.27 3.63 -0.13
N MET A 256 6.94 4.23 -1.13
CA MET A 256 8.24 4.86 -0.95
C MET A 256 8.25 6.27 -1.51
N MET A 257 8.75 7.22 -0.72
CA MET A 257 9.12 8.54 -1.24
C MET A 257 10.54 8.49 -1.81
N LYS A 258 10.70 9.02 -3.00
CA LYS A 258 11.99 9.19 -3.69
C LYS A 258 12.18 10.64 -4.10
N ALA A 259 13.24 11.27 -3.59
CA ALA A 259 13.67 12.58 -4.06
C ALA A 259 14.62 12.39 -5.25
N ILE A 260 14.29 13.01 -6.38
CA ILE A 260 15.02 12.85 -7.64
C ILE A 260 15.62 14.20 -8.03
N ARG A 261 16.91 14.21 -8.38
CA ARG A 261 17.60 15.38 -8.92
C ARG A 261 17.66 15.30 -10.43
N VAL A 262 17.11 16.34 -11.06
CA VAL A 262 17.16 16.52 -12.52
C VAL A 262 18.12 17.67 -12.81
N GLN A 263 19.06 17.45 -13.69
CA GLN A 263 20.03 18.47 -14.15
C GLN A 263 19.34 19.51 -15.03
N ALA A 264 19.97 20.66 -15.25
CA ALA A 264 19.45 21.72 -16.09
C ALA A 264 19.16 21.25 -17.54
N ASN A 265 19.91 20.25 -18.04
CA ASN A 265 19.69 19.63 -19.35
C ASN A 265 18.55 18.59 -19.38
N GLY A 266 17.85 18.35 -18.28
CA GLY A 266 16.77 17.37 -18.15
C GLY A 266 17.20 15.95 -17.80
N ASN A 267 18.48 15.65 -17.68
CA ASN A 267 18.96 14.33 -17.31
C ASN A 267 18.82 14.07 -15.81
N ILE A 268 18.50 12.83 -15.44
CA ILE A 268 18.51 12.40 -14.04
C ILE A 268 19.97 12.26 -13.59
N LYS A 269 20.30 12.85 -12.45
CA LYS A 269 21.69 12.91 -11.95
C LYS A 269 22.18 11.56 -11.39
N GLU A 270 21.29 10.78 -10.80
CA GLU A 270 21.64 9.54 -10.09
C GLU A 270 20.63 8.43 -10.38
N ALA A 271 21.11 7.20 -10.38
CA ALA A 271 20.21 6.04 -10.43
C ALA A 271 19.37 5.97 -9.15
N MET A 272 18.11 5.56 -9.29
CA MET A 272 17.23 5.33 -8.17
C MET A 272 17.56 3.98 -7.54
N ALA A 273 18.06 4.00 -6.29
CA ALA A 273 18.32 2.78 -5.54
C ALA A 273 17.04 2.24 -4.88
N PHE A 274 16.94 0.93 -4.83
CA PHE A 274 15.94 0.17 -4.10
C PHE A 274 16.58 -0.62 -2.94
N GLU A 275 15.83 -1.53 -2.34
CA GLU A 275 16.34 -2.47 -1.34
C GLU A 275 17.42 -3.38 -1.94
N ASN A 276 18.29 -3.91 -1.11
CA ASN A 276 19.26 -4.91 -1.54
C ASN A 276 18.52 -6.17 -2.01
N ILE A 277 19.04 -6.78 -3.05
CA ILE A 277 18.51 -8.05 -3.56
C ILE A 277 18.85 -9.16 -2.55
N ASP A 278 17.82 -9.84 -2.06
CA ASP A 278 17.99 -11.10 -1.35
C ASP A 278 18.05 -12.24 -2.38
N TYR A 279 19.23 -12.76 -2.62
CA TYR A 279 19.45 -13.79 -3.63
C TYR A 279 18.75 -15.11 -3.28
N GLN A 280 18.60 -15.42 -1.97
CA GLN A 280 17.88 -16.61 -1.54
C GLN A 280 16.38 -16.47 -1.81
N GLU A 281 15.81 -15.29 -1.52
CA GLU A 281 14.42 -15.02 -1.84
C GLU A 281 14.14 -15.12 -3.34
N VAL A 282 15.04 -14.59 -4.17
CA VAL A 282 14.89 -14.67 -5.64
C VAL A 282 14.99 -16.11 -6.13
N TYR A 283 15.85 -16.92 -5.53
CA TYR A 283 16.00 -18.34 -5.87
C TYR A 283 14.78 -19.17 -5.46
N ASP A 284 14.21 -18.89 -4.29
CA ASP A 284 13.09 -19.65 -3.72
C ASP A 284 11.72 -19.25 -4.30
N ASN A 285 11.63 -18.10 -5.00
CA ASN A 285 10.39 -17.65 -5.61
C ASN A 285 10.35 -17.98 -7.10
N ASP A 286 9.55 -18.98 -7.46
CA ASP A 286 9.31 -19.39 -8.85
C ASP A 286 8.39 -18.41 -9.61
N GLU A 287 7.61 -17.60 -8.90
CA GLU A 287 6.59 -16.72 -9.46
C GLU A 287 6.94 -15.23 -9.25
N TRP A 288 7.15 -14.50 -10.36
CA TRP A 288 7.41 -13.05 -10.32
C TRP A 288 6.42 -12.26 -9.47
N ILE A 289 5.12 -12.57 -9.59
CA ILE A 289 4.03 -11.86 -8.87
C ILE A 289 4.05 -12.05 -7.35
N GLU A 290 4.76 -13.07 -6.85
CA GLU A 290 4.95 -13.33 -5.42
C GLU A 290 6.28 -12.78 -4.88
N SER A 291 7.12 -12.22 -5.76
CA SER A 291 8.42 -11.70 -5.38
C SER A 291 8.34 -10.34 -4.67
N ARG A 292 9.31 -10.07 -3.79
CA ARG A 292 9.47 -8.76 -3.16
C ARG A 292 9.71 -7.64 -4.18
N LEU A 293 10.41 -7.93 -5.27
CA LEU A 293 10.63 -6.96 -6.35
C LEU A 293 9.32 -6.58 -7.04
N TYR A 294 8.46 -7.56 -7.34
CA TYR A 294 7.13 -7.26 -7.88
C TYR A 294 6.31 -6.38 -6.93
N GLU A 295 6.33 -6.68 -5.63
CA GLU A 295 5.64 -5.86 -4.64
C GLU A 295 6.14 -4.41 -4.66
N ILE A 296 7.46 -4.21 -4.67
CA ILE A 296 8.06 -2.87 -4.73
C ILE A 296 7.64 -2.14 -6.01
N PHE A 297 7.76 -2.76 -7.18
CA PHE A 297 7.47 -2.10 -8.46
C PHE A 297 5.97 -1.92 -8.72
N SER A 298 5.11 -2.71 -8.10
CA SER A 298 3.65 -2.53 -8.17
C SER A 298 3.09 -1.61 -7.08
N SER A 299 3.92 -1.19 -6.12
CA SER A 299 3.55 -0.23 -5.08
C SER A 299 3.58 1.21 -5.61
N ARG A 300 2.91 2.12 -4.91
CA ARG A 300 2.95 3.55 -5.25
C ARG A 300 4.24 4.20 -4.78
N PHE A 301 4.71 5.13 -5.57
CA PHE A 301 5.84 6.00 -5.24
C PHE A 301 5.37 7.44 -5.11
N LEU A 302 5.92 8.16 -4.13
CA LEU A 302 5.84 9.61 -4.06
C LEU A 302 7.15 10.16 -4.62
N PHE A 303 7.11 10.67 -5.84
CA PHE A 303 8.25 11.32 -6.47
C PHE A 303 8.27 12.80 -6.14
N VAL A 304 9.44 13.28 -5.65
CA VAL A 304 9.71 14.69 -5.35
C VAL A 304 10.87 15.11 -6.22
N ILE A 305 10.61 15.98 -7.20
CA ILE A 305 11.57 16.36 -8.22
C ILE A 305 12.21 17.70 -7.87
N PHE A 306 13.52 17.69 -7.73
CA PHE A 306 14.35 18.90 -7.62
C PHE A 306 15.12 19.09 -8.92
N LYS A 307 14.95 20.24 -9.58
CA LYS A 307 15.59 20.56 -10.85
C LYS A 307 16.60 21.66 -10.72
N GLU A 308 17.80 21.41 -11.25
CA GLU A 308 18.88 22.40 -11.35
C GLU A 308 18.48 23.48 -12.35
N GLN A 309 18.66 24.74 -11.96
CA GLN A 309 18.34 25.88 -12.81
C GLN A 309 19.49 26.21 -13.77
N ASN A 310 20.69 26.29 -13.25
CA ASN A 310 21.91 26.62 -14.00
C ASN A 310 22.90 25.46 -13.91
N LYS A 311 23.33 24.99 -15.07
CA LYS A 311 24.20 23.80 -15.18
C LYS A 311 25.44 23.92 -14.27
N GLY A 312 25.58 22.98 -13.35
CA GLY A 312 26.74 22.83 -12.49
C GLY A 312 26.78 23.77 -11.29
N GLN A 313 25.79 24.62 -11.08
CA GLN A 313 25.75 25.56 -9.95
C GLN A 313 25.14 24.95 -8.67
N GLY A 314 24.46 23.81 -8.80
CA GLY A 314 23.82 23.14 -7.65
C GLY A 314 22.62 23.89 -7.09
N ASP A 315 22.03 24.80 -7.85
CA ASP A 315 20.88 25.63 -7.53
C ASP A 315 19.56 24.89 -7.86
N TYR A 316 19.21 23.91 -7.06
CA TYR A 316 18.03 23.08 -7.27
C TYR A 316 16.77 23.71 -6.68
N LEU A 317 15.71 23.82 -7.50
CA LEU A 317 14.36 24.18 -7.06
C LEU A 317 13.50 22.94 -6.93
N LEU A 318 12.55 22.96 -6.00
CA LEU A 318 11.46 21.98 -5.96
C LEU A 318 10.54 22.24 -7.15
N GLU A 319 10.59 21.39 -8.18
CA GLU A 319 9.87 21.60 -9.43
C GLU A 319 8.50 20.92 -9.43
N LYS A 320 8.46 19.66 -9.01
CA LYS A 320 7.24 18.84 -9.14
C LYS A 320 7.18 17.77 -8.07
N ILE A 321 5.94 17.42 -7.72
CA ILE A 321 5.63 16.26 -6.88
C ILE A 321 4.44 15.53 -7.46
N PHE A 322 4.47 14.20 -7.41
CA PHE A 322 3.34 13.36 -7.84
C PHE A 322 3.44 11.95 -7.27
N PHE A 323 2.29 11.31 -7.15
CA PHE A 323 2.22 9.87 -6.94
C PHE A 323 2.24 9.16 -8.30
N TRP A 324 2.94 8.04 -8.35
CA TRP A 324 3.08 7.19 -9.54
C TRP A 324 2.81 5.73 -9.18
#